data_a417bc448624f7ed9b02391461a68913
#
_entry.id   a417bc448624f7ed9b02391461a68913
#
_cell.length_a   1.000
_cell.length_b   1.000
_cell.length_c   1.000
_cell.angle_alpha   90.00
_cell.angle_beta   90.00
_cell.angle_gamma   90.00
#
_symmetry.space_group_name_H-M   'P 1'
#
loop_
_entity.id
_entity.type
_entity.pdbx_description
1 polymer ?
#
loop_
_entity_poly.entity_id
_entity_poly.type
_entity_poly.pdbx_seq_one_letter_code
_entity_poly.pdbx_strand_id
1 'polypeptide(L)'
;FVQGQADWLAEELKKTGDRPSLLMTHHHLLDAHEGIRAVSCPAEIAQLVKESHVTAVMAGHTHHCFAGYWQRKPYYTADGMSFYGIDEPDGSVRFEEKYGYNYYETKQGLIMASEQRTFSENRELANIIFF
;
A
#
# COMPACT_ATOMS: atom_id res chain seq x y z
N PHE A 1 4.30 -4.43 -13.38
CA PHE A 1 3.10 -4.95 -14.04
C PHE A 1 3.50 -5.79 -15.24
N VAL A 2 2.78 -6.87 -15.49
CA VAL A 2 2.98 -7.76 -16.63
C VAL A 2 1.83 -7.65 -17.61
N GLN A 3 2.08 -8.06 -18.87
CA GLN A 3 1.05 -8.07 -19.90
C GLN A 3 -0.16 -8.90 -19.47
N GLY A 4 -1.37 -8.42 -19.76
CA GLY A 4 -2.64 -9.10 -19.44
C GLY A 4 -3.15 -8.86 -18.02
N GLN A 5 -2.43 -8.17 -17.14
CA GLN A 5 -2.95 -7.86 -15.80
C GLN A 5 -4.17 -6.94 -15.81
N ALA A 6 -4.25 -6.00 -16.75
CA ALA A 6 -5.42 -5.14 -16.88
C ALA A 6 -6.66 -5.95 -17.26
N ASP A 7 -6.54 -6.86 -18.24
CA ASP A 7 -7.63 -7.72 -18.67
C ASP A 7 -8.08 -8.65 -17.52
N TRP A 8 -7.11 -9.26 -16.85
CA TRP A 8 -7.41 -10.08 -15.67
C TRP A 8 -8.16 -9.30 -14.59
N LEU A 9 -7.66 -8.10 -14.26
CA LEU A 9 -8.31 -7.26 -13.24
C LEU A 9 -9.73 -6.87 -13.66
N ALA A 10 -9.92 -6.49 -14.94
CA ALA A 10 -11.24 -6.16 -15.47
C ALA A 10 -12.23 -7.33 -15.34
N GLU A 11 -11.78 -8.56 -15.63
CA GLU A 11 -12.61 -9.76 -15.47
C GLU A 11 -12.92 -10.06 -14.00
N GLU A 12 -11.96 -9.92 -13.09
CA GLU A 12 -12.20 -10.11 -11.66
C GLU A 12 -13.17 -9.05 -11.11
N LEU A 13 -13.03 -7.80 -11.50
CA LEU A 13 -13.95 -6.72 -11.10
C LEU A 13 -15.37 -6.95 -11.62
N LYS A 14 -15.53 -7.50 -12.83
CA LYS A 14 -16.86 -7.91 -13.33
C LYS A 14 -17.49 -9.01 -12.48
N LYS A 15 -16.70 -10.00 -12.04
CA LYS A 15 -17.19 -11.08 -11.16
C LYS A 15 -17.62 -10.57 -9.80
N THR A 16 -16.99 -9.52 -9.29
CA THR A 16 -17.40 -8.91 -8.01
C THR A 16 -18.71 -8.14 -8.13
N GLY A 17 -19.04 -7.61 -9.31
CA GLY A 17 -20.22 -6.76 -9.53
C GLY A 17 -20.18 -5.55 -8.61
N ASP A 18 -21.30 -5.27 -7.95
CA ASP A 18 -21.45 -4.13 -7.03
C ASP A 18 -20.93 -4.42 -5.60
N ARG A 19 -20.32 -5.57 -5.38
CA ARG A 19 -19.81 -5.92 -4.06
C ARG A 19 -18.60 -5.08 -3.70
N PRO A 20 -18.56 -4.49 -2.48
CA PRO A 20 -17.37 -3.83 -1.97
C PRO A 20 -16.16 -4.77 -2.02
N SER A 21 -15.05 -4.28 -2.54
CA SER A 21 -13.86 -5.08 -2.78
C SER A 21 -12.61 -4.35 -2.29
N LEU A 22 -11.67 -5.09 -1.73
CA LEU A 22 -10.33 -4.59 -1.38
C LEU A 22 -9.36 -5.03 -2.47
N LEU A 23 -8.59 -4.11 -3.00
CA LEU A 23 -7.48 -4.42 -3.90
C LEU A 23 -6.19 -4.50 -3.10
N MET A 24 -5.50 -5.62 -3.21
CA MET A 24 -4.21 -5.82 -2.55
C MET A 24 -3.11 -6.00 -3.60
N THR A 25 -2.00 -5.31 -3.41
CA THR A 25 -0.79 -5.44 -4.24
C THR A 25 0.45 -5.45 -3.36
N HIS A 26 1.54 -6.09 -3.82
CA HIS A 26 2.79 -6.03 -3.06
C HIS A 26 3.47 -4.68 -3.20
N HIS A 27 3.69 -4.21 -4.43
CA HIS A 27 4.36 -2.93 -4.66
C HIS A 27 3.43 -1.74 -4.41
N HIS A 28 3.99 -0.68 -3.83
CA HIS A 28 3.26 0.57 -3.63
C HIS A 28 3.01 1.30 -4.96
N LEU A 29 1.89 1.98 -5.03
CA LEU A 29 1.39 2.64 -6.24
C LEU A 29 1.35 4.16 -6.13
N LEU A 30 1.63 4.69 -4.95
CA LEU A 30 1.57 6.11 -4.63
C LEU A 30 2.96 6.59 -4.19
N ASP A 31 3.50 7.62 -4.86
CA ASP A 31 4.73 8.29 -4.41
C ASP A 31 4.43 9.09 -3.13
N ALA A 32 4.54 8.41 -2.00
CA ALA A 32 4.29 8.95 -0.67
C ALA A 32 5.57 9.07 0.16
N HIS A 33 6.67 8.52 -0.32
CA HIS A 33 7.95 8.46 0.38
C HIS A 33 9.05 9.02 -0.51
N GLU A 34 9.86 9.94 0.01
CA GLU A 34 10.94 10.58 -0.77
C GLU A 34 12.01 9.58 -1.20
N GLY A 35 12.33 8.62 -0.35
CA GLY A 35 13.37 7.63 -0.59
C GLY A 35 12.96 6.42 -1.42
N ILE A 36 11.67 6.14 -1.57
CA ILE A 36 11.17 4.93 -2.25
C ILE A 36 10.10 5.31 -3.29
N ARG A 37 10.46 5.18 -4.56
CA ARG A 37 9.55 5.52 -5.65
C ARG A 37 8.47 4.46 -5.85
N ALA A 38 7.25 4.92 -6.14
CA ALA A 38 6.16 4.05 -6.54
C ALA A 38 6.46 3.31 -7.85
N VAL A 39 5.87 2.14 -7.98
CA VAL A 39 5.85 1.42 -9.26
C VAL A 39 4.93 2.16 -10.22
N SER A 40 5.41 2.39 -11.44
CA SER A 40 4.58 2.97 -12.50
C SER A 40 3.38 2.05 -12.79
N CYS A 41 2.19 2.52 -12.45
CA CYS A 41 0.95 1.80 -12.71
C CYS A 41 0.44 2.14 -14.11
N PRO A 42 0.12 1.16 -14.97
CA PRO A 42 -0.52 1.41 -16.26
C PRO A 42 -1.81 2.22 -16.09
N ALA A 43 -2.01 3.21 -16.97
CA ALA A 43 -3.17 4.10 -16.90
C ALA A 43 -4.50 3.35 -16.95
N GLU A 44 -4.57 2.26 -17.72
CA GLU A 44 -5.74 1.40 -17.82
C GLU A 44 -6.10 0.72 -16.49
N ILE A 45 -5.10 0.22 -15.74
CA ILE A 45 -5.29 -0.36 -14.40
C ILE A 45 -5.76 0.71 -13.42
N ALA A 46 -5.12 1.87 -13.44
CA ALA A 46 -5.50 2.99 -12.59
C ALA A 46 -6.96 3.43 -12.85
N GLN A 47 -7.37 3.48 -14.13
CA GLN A 47 -8.74 3.83 -14.50
C GLN A 47 -9.75 2.75 -14.07
N LEU A 48 -9.43 1.47 -14.27
CA LEU A 48 -10.27 0.37 -13.79
C LEU A 48 -10.53 0.46 -12.29
N VAL A 49 -9.49 0.69 -11.48
CA VAL A 49 -9.64 0.84 -10.03
C VAL A 49 -10.48 2.06 -9.68
N LYS A 50 -10.21 3.20 -10.33
CA LYS A 50 -10.95 4.45 -10.10
C LYS A 50 -12.45 4.29 -10.31
N GLU A 51 -12.87 3.58 -11.35
CA GLU A 51 -14.27 3.42 -11.76
C GLU A 51 -14.97 2.22 -11.11
N SER A 52 -14.23 1.36 -10.44
CA SER A 52 -14.74 0.13 -9.85
C SER A 52 -15.37 0.33 -8.47
N HIS A 53 -15.96 -0.74 -7.94
CA HIS A 53 -16.45 -0.86 -6.55
C HIS A 53 -15.34 -1.20 -5.52
N VAL A 54 -14.07 -1.04 -5.91
CA VAL A 54 -12.95 -1.11 -4.96
C VAL A 54 -13.14 -0.03 -3.91
N THR A 55 -13.17 -0.42 -2.65
CA THR A 55 -13.40 0.47 -1.51
C THR A 55 -12.12 0.93 -0.84
N ALA A 56 -11.03 0.17 -0.99
CA ALA A 56 -9.70 0.58 -0.55
C ALA A 56 -8.62 -0.20 -1.32
N VAL A 57 -7.44 0.38 -1.40
CA VAL A 57 -6.23 -0.23 -1.95
C VAL A 57 -5.21 -0.42 -0.84
N MET A 58 -4.62 -1.59 -0.75
CA MET A 58 -3.59 -1.93 0.23
C MET A 58 -2.33 -2.39 -0.48
N ALA A 59 -1.20 -1.84 -0.07
CA ALA A 59 0.11 -2.19 -0.62
C ALA A 59 1.13 -2.46 0.48
N GLY A 60 2.22 -3.08 0.13
CA GLY A 60 3.35 -3.36 1.00
C GLY A 60 4.64 -2.80 0.44
N HIS A 61 5.72 -3.57 0.53
CA HIS A 61 7.05 -3.32 -0.05
C HIS A 61 7.86 -2.20 0.62
N THR A 62 7.25 -1.06 0.94
CA THR A 62 7.96 0.09 1.52
C THR A 62 8.38 -0.13 2.96
N HIS A 63 7.75 -1.05 3.68
CA HIS A 63 7.89 -1.21 5.13
C HIS A 63 7.59 0.07 5.91
N HIS A 64 6.66 0.88 5.39
CA HIS A 64 6.17 2.10 6.04
C HIS A 64 4.68 1.99 6.30
N CYS A 65 4.26 2.41 7.47
CA CYS A 65 2.84 2.61 7.76
C CYS A 65 2.41 3.97 7.20
N PHE A 66 1.52 3.93 6.23
CA PHE A 66 1.02 5.13 5.57
C PHE A 66 -0.47 5.00 5.25
N ALA A 67 -1.18 6.11 5.29
CA ALA A 67 -2.56 6.22 4.84
C ALA A 67 -2.75 7.46 3.97
N GLY A 68 -3.41 7.30 2.85
CA GLY A 68 -3.68 8.37 1.89
C GLY A 68 -4.75 7.99 0.89
N TYR A 69 -4.67 8.55 -0.30
CA TYR A 69 -5.60 8.27 -1.39
C TYR A 69 -4.86 8.02 -2.70
N TRP A 70 -5.28 6.98 -3.42
CA TRP A 70 -4.83 6.68 -4.76
C TRP A 70 -6.05 6.37 -5.66
N GLN A 71 -6.13 7.01 -6.82
CA GLN A 71 -7.28 6.89 -7.73
C GLN A 71 -8.64 7.12 -7.05
N ARG A 72 -8.70 8.10 -6.14
CA ARG A 72 -9.90 8.45 -5.35
C ARG A 72 -10.34 7.36 -4.37
N LYS A 73 -9.50 6.36 -4.12
CA LYS A 73 -9.75 5.29 -3.13
C LYS A 73 -8.83 5.48 -1.93
N PRO A 74 -9.29 5.19 -0.71
CA PRO A 74 -8.40 5.07 0.45
C PRO A 74 -7.24 4.11 0.12
N TYR A 75 -6.04 4.52 0.47
CA TYR A 75 -4.82 3.79 0.18
C TYR A 75 -4.00 3.60 1.45
N TYR A 76 -3.57 2.37 1.70
CA TYR A 76 -2.84 2.02 2.91
C TYR A 76 -1.60 1.20 2.59
N THR A 77 -0.52 1.48 3.34
CA THR A 77 0.62 0.55 3.47
C THR A 77 0.83 0.23 4.96
N ALA A 78 1.54 -0.85 5.23
CA ALA A 78 1.86 -1.29 6.58
C ALA A 78 3.35 -1.48 6.76
N ASP A 79 3.79 -1.44 8.01
CA ASP A 79 5.14 -1.85 8.39
C ASP A 79 5.39 -3.30 8.00
N GLY A 80 6.65 -3.66 7.88
CA GLY A 80 7.06 -5.06 7.70
C GLY A 80 7.01 -5.84 9.01
N MET A 81 6.96 -7.17 8.88
CA MET A 81 7.05 -8.10 10.02
C MET A 81 8.50 -8.42 10.41
N SER A 82 9.48 -7.69 9.91
CA SER A 82 10.91 -7.86 10.21
C SER A 82 11.63 -6.56 10.52
N PHE A 83 11.30 -5.52 9.79
CA PHE A 83 11.82 -4.16 9.98
C PHE A 83 10.84 -3.15 9.39
N TYR A 84 10.99 -1.88 9.76
CA TYR A 84 10.25 -0.79 9.14
C TYR A 84 11.21 0.30 8.67
N GLY A 85 10.74 1.13 7.73
CA GLY A 85 11.47 2.25 7.19
C GLY A 85 11.02 3.59 7.78
N ILE A 86 11.96 4.51 7.91
CA ILE A 86 11.72 5.89 8.31
C ILE A 86 12.36 6.77 7.24
N ASP A 87 11.55 7.64 6.62
CA ASP A 87 12.07 8.65 5.70
C ASP A 87 12.84 9.71 6.49
N GLU A 88 14.11 9.93 6.14
CA GLU A 88 14.95 10.93 6.75
C GLU A 88 14.95 12.23 5.93
N PRO A 89 15.19 13.39 6.57
CA PRO A 89 15.18 14.69 5.87
C PRO A 89 16.20 14.84 4.73
N ASP A 90 17.23 14.01 4.72
CA ASP A 90 18.25 13.99 3.65
C ASP A 90 17.89 13.12 2.44
N GLY A 91 16.68 12.55 2.44
CA GLY A 91 16.18 11.65 1.40
C GLY A 91 16.65 10.21 1.53
N SER A 92 17.36 9.86 2.61
CA SER A 92 17.67 8.47 2.92
C SER A 92 16.52 7.78 3.62
N VAL A 93 16.54 6.45 3.65
CA VAL A 93 15.60 5.64 4.44
C VAL A 93 16.39 4.88 5.49
N ARG A 94 16.07 5.16 6.74
CA ARG A 94 16.63 4.43 7.88
C ARG A 94 15.76 3.23 8.22
N PHE A 95 16.35 2.06 8.32
CA PHE A 95 15.65 0.84 8.70
C PHE A 95 15.96 0.46 10.14
N GLU A 96 14.90 0.18 10.88
CA GLU A 96 14.96 -0.28 12.27
C GLU A 96 14.32 -1.64 12.43
N GLU A 97 14.85 -2.43 13.38
CA GLU A 97 14.24 -3.69 13.78
C GLU A 97 12.97 -3.41 14.56
N LYS A 98 11.85 -3.57 13.87
CA LYS A 98 10.53 -3.36 14.43
C LYS A 98 9.53 -4.17 13.63
N TYR A 99 8.61 -4.80 14.32
CA TYR A 99 7.56 -5.59 13.71
C TYR A 99 6.25 -4.83 13.79
N GLY A 100 5.51 -4.79 12.70
CA GLY A 100 4.25 -4.08 12.69
C GLY A 100 3.27 -4.64 11.68
N TYR A 101 2.00 -4.47 12.00
CA TYR A 101 0.90 -4.72 11.09
C TYR A 101 -0.22 -3.72 11.35
N ASN A 102 -1.08 -3.56 10.37
CA ASN A 102 -2.27 -2.75 10.55
C ASN A 102 -3.48 -3.65 10.77
N TYR A 103 -4.30 -3.26 11.73
CA TYR A 103 -5.61 -3.81 11.96
C TYR A 103 -6.66 -2.88 11.37
N TYR A 104 -7.62 -3.42 10.64
CA TYR A 104 -8.69 -2.63 10.01
C TYR A 104 -10.05 -3.15 10.43
N GLU A 105 -10.93 -2.23 10.82
CA GLU A 105 -12.34 -2.52 11.02
C GLU A 105 -13.12 -2.09 9.79
N THR A 106 -13.97 -2.99 9.28
CA THR A 106 -14.78 -2.71 8.10
C THR A 106 -16.26 -2.82 8.41
N LYS A 107 -17.05 -1.96 7.78
CA LYS A 107 -18.51 -2.03 7.78
C LYS A 107 -19.03 -1.84 6.37
N GLN A 108 -19.81 -2.79 5.89
CA GLN A 108 -20.35 -2.78 4.52
C GLN A 108 -19.26 -2.54 3.46
N GLY A 109 -18.07 -3.12 3.68
CA GLY A 109 -16.92 -3.01 2.78
C GLY A 109 -16.12 -1.70 2.88
N LEU A 110 -16.50 -0.79 3.72
CA LEU A 110 -15.76 0.46 3.97
C LEU A 110 -14.84 0.29 5.18
N ILE A 111 -13.62 0.82 5.09
CA ILE A 111 -12.71 0.91 6.23
C ILE A 111 -13.25 2.01 7.17
N MET A 112 -13.64 1.61 8.37
CA MET A 112 -14.19 2.51 9.39
C MET A 112 -13.15 2.96 10.40
N ALA A 113 -12.16 2.11 10.67
CA ALA A 113 -11.04 2.40 11.54
C ALA A 113 -9.80 1.63 11.08
N SER A 114 -8.64 2.21 11.33
CA SER A 114 -7.36 1.55 11.14
C SER A 114 -6.47 1.80 12.35
N GLU A 115 -5.76 0.80 12.79
CA GLU A 115 -4.84 0.86 13.92
C GLU A 115 -3.52 0.21 13.51
N GLN A 116 -2.43 0.95 13.64
CA GLN A 116 -1.09 0.39 13.54
C GLN A 116 -0.75 -0.31 14.85
N ARG A 117 -0.35 -1.57 14.75
CA ARG A 117 0.14 -2.36 15.90
C ARG A 117 1.59 -2.70 15.69
N THR A 118 2.44 -2.21 16.59
CA THR A 118 3.87 -2.41 16.54
C THR A 118 4.37 -3.03 17.84
N PHE A 119 5.40 -3.85 17.73
CA PHE A 119 6.08 -4.47 18.86
C PHE A 119 7.54 -4.72 18.49
N SER A 120 8.41 -4.57 19.42
CA SER A 120 9.84 -4.81 19.48
C SER A 120 10.69 -3.60 19.82
N GLU A 121 11.98 -3.82 20.01
CA GLU A 121 12.97 -2.79 20.31
C GLU A 121 13.39 -2.08 19.02
N ASN A 122 13.56 -0.76 19.10
CA ASN A 122 14.04 0.04 17.99
C ASN A 122 15.57 -0.09 17.91
N ARG A 123 16.06 -0.93 17.00
CA ARG A 123 17.48 -1.05 16.68
C ARG A 123 17.69 -0.70 15.22
N GLU A 124 18.54 0.29 14.95
CA GLU A 124 18.89 0.63 13.58
C GLU A 124 19.59 -0.55 12.90
N LEU A 125 19.12 -0.92 11.73
CA LEU A 125 19.69 -1.98 10.88
C LEU A 125 20.51 -1.41 9.74
N ALA A 126 20.01 -0.37 9.09
CA ALA A 126 20.64 0.27 7.94
C ALA A 126 20.05 1.66 7.69
N ASN A 127 20.82 2.51 7.03
CA ASN A 127 20.36 3.76 6.44
C ASN A 127 20.80 3.79 4.97
N ILE A 128 19.85 3.87 4.05
CA ILE A 128 20.09 3.66 2.62
C ILE A 128 19.47 4.79 1.81
N ILE A 129 20.22 5.28 0.82
CA ILE A 129 19.70 6.16 -0.23
C ILE A 129 19.35 5.28 -1.43
N PHE A 130 18.09 5.30 -1.83
CA PHE A 130 17.61 4.64 -3.04
C PHE A 130 17.66 5.63 -4.21
N PHE A 131 18.11 5.17 -5.35
CA PHE A 131 18.23 5.96 -6.57
C PHE A 131 17.13 5.64 -7.57
#